data_27ed1e8f71dd8ec851484db79d4ec4ee
#
_entry.id   27ed1e8f71dd8ec851484db79d4ec4ee
#
_cell.length_a   1.000
_cell.length_b   1.000
_cell.length_c   1.000
_cell.angle_alpha   90.00
_cell.angle_beta   90.00
_cell.angle_gamma   90.00
#
_symmetry.space_group_name_H-M   'P 1'
#
loop_
_entity.id
_entity.type
_entity.pdbx_description
1 polymer ?
#
loop_
_entity_poly.entity_id
_entity_poly.type
_entity_poly.pdbx_seq_one_letter_code
_entity_poly.pdbx_strand_id
1 'polypeptide(L)'
;CDTDLTPDCGKTSASRQTFVSGKAALLSGQTLREMLLRHGNVDGNAEITIDGTILNLRDDVGGFARIDLRGLPVNDYGYVFMAEETYDPPTSALDSKGQGDPYAVFGYGAQMMELQVDCVLGNVKLKTITTAHDVGRAINPLLVEGQIEGGVAQGIGLALMEDYRPGRTENLHDYLIPTIGDVPEFSHVIVEVPDDEGPYGAKGLGEHVLIPTA
;
A
#
# COMPACT_ATOMS: atom_id res chain seq x y z
N CYS A 1 -9.29 -13.70 -2.50
CA CYS A 1 -8.02 -14.41 -2.20
C CYS A 1 -8.34 -15.78 -1.65
N ASP A 2 -7.60 -16.77 -2.09
CA ASP A 2 -7.63 -18.14 -1.61
C ASP A 2 -6.21 -18.48 -1.16
N THR A 3 -6.03 -18.74 0.13
CA THR A 3 -4.71 -18.96 0.72
C THR A 3 -4.05 -20.27 0.28
N ASP A 4 -4.83 -21.20 -0.28
CA ASP A 4 -4.31 -22.46 -0.80
C ASP A 4 -3.78 -22.32 -2.24
N LEU A 5 -4.20 -21.26 -2.95
CA LEU A 5 -3.86 -21.02 -4.36
C LEU A 5 -3.02 -19.76 -4.57
N THR A 6 -3.13 -18.77 -3.67
CA THR A 6 -2.43 -17.49 -3.81
C THR A 6 -0.92 -17.69 -3.57
N PRO A 7 -0.06 -17.25 -4.49
CA PRO A 7 1.39 -17.33 -4.31
C PRO A 7 1.88 -16.61 -3.06
N ASP A 8 2.94 -17.11 -2.45
CA ASP A 8 3.62 -16.44 -1.35
C ASP A 8 4.37 -15.20 -1.88
N CYS A 9 3.94 -14.02 -1.45
CA CYS A 9 4.59 -12.76 -1.78
C CYS A 9 5.64 -12.31 -0.73
N GLY A 10 5.97 -13.19 0.20
CA GLY A 10 6.85 -12.89 1.32
C GLY A 10 6.17 -12.08 2.43
N LYS A 11 6.97 -11.59 3.37
CA LYS A 11 6.47 -10.87 4.55
C LYS A 11 5.86 -9.50 4.20
N THR A 12 4.82 -9.10 4.91
CA THR A 12 4.34 -7.72 4.95
C THR A 12 5.23 -6.91 5.90
N SER A 13 6.16 -6.15 5.35
CA SER A 13 7.18 -5.38 6.10
C SER A 13 7.68 -4.25 5.22
N ALA A 14 8.21 -3.18 5.82
CA ALA A 14 8.71 -1.99 5.13
C ALA A 14 7.66 -1.32 4.23
N SER A 15 6.39 -1.38 4.62
CA SER A 15 5.25 -0.79 3.90
C SER A 15 5.15 -1.21 2.42
N ARG A 16 5.59 -2.43 2.10
CA ARG A 16 5.82 -2.89 0.73
C ARG A 16 4.56 -3.34 -0.02
N GLN A 17 3.42 -3.51 0.63
CA GLN A 17 2.26 -4.15 -0.02
C GLN A 17 1.75 -3.35 -1.22
N THR A 18 1.45 -2.06 -1.07
CA THR A 18 1.03 -1.23 -2.21
C THR A 18 2.14 -1.11 -3.24
N PHE A 19 3.38 -0.88 -2.81
CA PHE A 19 4.51 -0.65 -3.70
C PHE A 19 4.93 -1.91 -4.49
N VAL A 20 5.20 -3.01 -3.80
CA VAL A 20 5.73 -4.24 -4.42
C VAL A 20 4.61 -5.11 -4.97
N SER A 21 3.68 -5.56 -4.12
CA SER A 21 2.59 -6.44 -4.56
C SER A 21 1.63 -5.73 -5.50
N GLY A 22 1.38 -4.43 -5.27
CA GLY A 22 0.60 -3.60 -6.18
C GLY A 22 1.25 -3.44 -7.57
N LYS A 23 2.58 -3.32 -7.64
CA LYS A 23 3.31 -3.29 -8.93
C LYS A 23 3.21 -4.63 -9.66
N ALA A 24 3.40 -5.75 -8.96
CA ALA A 24 3.22 -7.08 -9.55
C ALA A 24 1.79 -7.28 -10.10
N ALA A 25 0.77 -6.83 -9.36
CA ALA A 25 -0.61 -6.86 -9.81
C ALA A 25 -0.85 -5.98 -11.05
N LEU A 26 -0.23 -4.78 -11.10
CA LEU A 26 -0.29 -3.91 -12.28
C LEU A 26 0.33 -4.58 -13.50
N LEU A 27 1.52 -5.15 -13.35
CA LEU A 27 2.20 -5.87 -14.43
C LEU A 27 1.37 -7.07 -14.92
N SER A 28 0.84 -7.88 -14.00
CA SER A 28 -0.05 -9.01 -14.36
C SER A 28 -1.28 -8.54 -15.12
N GLY A 29 -1.88 -7.42 -14.71
CA GLY A 29 -2.99 -6.80 -15.43
C GLY A 29 -2.62 -6.34 -16.83
N GLN A 30 -1.44 -5.77 -17.01
CA GLN A 30 -0.92 -5.35 -18.32
C GLN A 30 -0.68 -6.57 -19.23
N THR A 31 -0.01 -7.60 -18.72
CA THR A 31 0.23 -8.86 -19.46
C THR A 31 -1.09 -9.53 -19.84
N LEU A 32 -2.06 -9.59 -18.93
CA LEU A 32 -3.39 -10.13 -19.23
C LEU A 32 -4.09 -9.33 -20.33
N ARG A 33 -4.03 -7.99 -20.24
CA ARG A 33 -4.58 -7.10 -21.27
C ARG A 33 -3.97 -7.39 -22.63
N GLU A 34 -2.66 -7.49 -22.72
CA GLU A 34 -1.95 -7.81 -23.97
C GLU A 34 -2.36 -9.17 -24.55
N MET A 35 -2.51 -10.18 -23.69
CA MET A 35 -2.99 -11.50 -24.12
C MET A 35 -4.39 -11.43 -24.75
N LEU A 36 -5.31 -10.68 -24.12
CA LEU A 36 -6.66 -10.49 -24.64
C LEU A 36 -6.67 -9.75 -25.98
N LEU A 37 -5.89 -8.68 -26.11
CA LEU A 37 -5.79 -7.89 -27.34
C LEU A 37 -5.21 -8.72 -28.50
N ARG A 38 -4.14 -9.49 -28.22
CA ARG A 38 -3.56 -10.42 -29.20
C ARG A 38 -4.57 -11.49 -29.64
N HIS A 39 -5.31 -12.05 -28.68
CA HIS A 39 -6.32 -13.08 -28.98
C HIS A 39 -7.47 -12.52 -29.85
N GLY A 40 -7.88 -11.29 -29.60
CA GLY A 40 -8.89 -10.60 -30.41
C GLY A 40 -8.37 -9.98 -31.70
N ASN A 41 -7.05 -9.95 -31.91
CA ASN A 41 -6.39 -9.28 -33.03
C ASN A 41 -6.85 -7.81 -33.18
N VAL A 42 -6.88 -7.07 -32.08
CA VAL A 42 -7.19 -5.66 -32.00
C VAL A 42 -6.00 -4.84 -31.52
N ASP A 43 -6.00 -3.54 -31.78
CA ASP A 43 -4.89 -2.64 -31.44
C ASP A 43 -4.75 -2.42 -29.92
N GLY A 44 -3.57 -1.95 -29.48
CA GLY A 44 -3.20 -1.74 -28.10
C GLY A 44 -4.10 -0.79 -27.30
N ASN A 45 -4.79 0.13 -27.97
CA ASN A 45 -5.70 1.09 -27.34
C ASN A 45 -7.14 0.58 -27.18
N ALA A 46 -7.43 -0.68 -27.56
CA ALA A 46 -8.79 -1.20 -27.52
C ALA A 46 -9.39 -1.15 -26.11
N GLU A 47 -10.64 -0.74 -26.05
CA GLU A 47 -11.49 -0.89 -24.87
C GLU A 47 -11.86 -2.36 -24.70
N ILE A 48 -11.83 -2.83 -23.46
CA ILE A 48 -12.16 -4.20 -23.07
C ILE A 48 -13.39 -4.15 -22.17
N THR A 49 -14.47 -4.81 -22.59
CA THR A 49 -15.67 -4.94 -21.78
C THR A 49 -16.13 -6.41 -21.71
N ILE A 50 -16.74 -6.77 -20.58
CA ILE A 50 -17.27 -8.12 -20.36
C ILE A 50 -18.78 -8.01 -20.12
N ASP A 51 -19.55 -8.78 -20.89
CA ASP A 51 -20.99 -8.93 -20.70
C ASP A 51 -21.30 -10.42 -20.52
N GLY A 52 -21.54 -10.81 -19.28
CA GLY A 52 -21.68 -12.21 -18.89
C GLY A 52 -20.41 -13.00 -19.24
N THR A 53 -20.49 -13.88 -20.22
CA THR A 53 -19.35 -14.69 -20.72
C THR A 53 -18.76 -14.17 -22.04
N ILE A 54 -19.24 -13.03 -22.50
CA ILE A 54 -18.81 -12.41 -23.76
C ILE A 54 -17.78 -11.32 -23.46
N LEU A 55 -16.59 -11.49 -23.96
CA LEU A 55 -15.54 -10.49 -23.98
C LEU A 55 -15.67 -9.67 -25.29
N ASN A 56 -15.84 -8.37 -25.17
CA ASN A 56 -15.87 -7.45 -26.30
C ASN A 56 -14.61 -6.59 -26.27
N LEU A 57 -13.90 -6.53 -27.38
CA LEU A 57 -12.71 -5.72 -27.60
C LEU A 57 -13.01 -4.75 -28.75
N ARG A 58 -12.75 -3.47 -28.58
CA ARG A 58 -13.02 -2.44 -29.58
C ARG A 58 -11.91 -1.40 -29.59
N ASP A 59 -11.24 -1.21 -30.71
CA ASP A 59 -10.24 -0.17 -30.89
C ASP A 59 -10.80 1.10 -31.59
N ASP A 60 -9.99 2.15 -31.62
CA ASP A 60 -10.35 3.47 -32.18
C ASP A 60 -10.34 3.48 -33.70
N VAL A 61 -9.70 2.50 -34.36
CA VAL A 61 -9.56 2.43 -35.81
C VAL A 61 -10.58 1.50 -36.47
N GLY A 62 -11.54 0.97 -35.69
CA GLY A 62 -12.63 0.15 -36.17
C GLY A 62 -12.43 -1.36 -36.05
N GLY A 63 -11.35 -1.79 -35.40
CA GLY A 63 -11.15 -3.19 -35.01
C GLY A 63 -12.15 -3.56 -33.92
N PHE A 64 -12.78 -4.73 -34.07
CA PHE A 64 -13.75 -5.28 -33.12
C PHE A 64 -13.62 -6.79 -33.03
N ALA A 65 -13.55 -7.30 -31.82
CA ALA A 65 -13.63 -8.72 -31.56
C ALA A 65 -14.67 -9.01 -30.47
N ARG A 66 -15.43 -10.06 -30.68
CA ARG A 66 -16.39 -10.61 -29.73
C ARG A 66 -16.08 -12.06 -29.47
N ILE A 67 -15.71 -12.40 -28.25
CA ILE A 67 -15.20 -13.71 -27.86
C ILE A 67 -16.14 -14.30 -26.80
N ASP A 68 -16.71 -15.47 -27.06
CA ASP A 68 -17.45 -16.23 -26.06
C ASP A 68 -16.45 -17.09 -25.26
N LEU A 69 -16.22 -16.73 -24.02
CA LEU A 69 -15.25 -17.40 -23.14
C LEU A 69 -15.60 -18.88 -22.88
N ARG A 70 -16.88 -19.28 -23.02
CA ARG A 70 -17.31 -20.67 -22.84
C ARG A 70 -16.78 -21.59 -23.94
N GLY A 71 -16.47 -21.06 -25.10
CA GLY A 71 -15.94 -21.81 -26.23
C GLY A 71 -14.42 -22.03 -26.20
N LEU A 72 -13.73 -21.42 -25.23
CA LEU A 72 -12.28 -21.49 -25.13
C LEU A 72 -11.83 -22.56 -24.12
N PRO A 73 -10.67 -23.19 -24.36
CA PRO A 73 -10.10 -24.15 -23.43
C PRO A 73 -9.71 -23.45 -22.13
N VAL A 74 -9.81 -24.18 -21.04
CA VAL A 74 -9.33 -23.75 -19.73
C VAL A 74 -7.98 -24.40 -19.42
N ASN A 75 -7.16 -23.71 -18.63
CA ASN A 75 -5.93 -24.28 -18.10
C ASN A 75 -6.20 -25.24 -16.92
N ASP A 76 -5.14 -25.82 -16.33
CA ASP A 76 -5.24 -26.76 -15.20
C ASP A 76 -5.89 -26.16 -13.95
N TYR A 77 -5.92 -24.81 -13.83
CA TYR A 77 -6.58 -24.07 -12.75
C TYR A 77 -8.04 -23.69 -13.06
N GLY A 78 -8.55 -24.06 -14.26
CA GLY A 78 -9.91 -23.72 -14.69
C GLY A 78 -10.07 -22.31 -15.27
N TYR A 79 -8.99 -21.60 -15.61
CA TYR A 79 -9.02 -20.26 -16.19
C TYR A 79 -8.85 -20.29 -17.71
N VAL A 80 -9.62 -19.47 -18.41
CA VAL A 80 -9.49 -19.27 -19.88
C VAL A 80 -8.27 -18.41 -20.19
N PHE A 81 -8.06 -17.35 -19.42
CA PHE A 81 -6.88 -16.50 -19.49
C PHE A 81 -6.27 -16.36 -18.10
N MET A 82 -4.97 -16.39 -18.02
CA MET A 82 -4.21 -16.21 -16.78
C MET A 82 -2.91 -15.52 -17.12
N ALA A 83 -2.56 -14.52 -16.30
CA ALA A 83 -1.26 -13.88 -16.33
C ALA A 83 -0.68 -13.87 -14.92
N GLU A 84 0.62 -14.09 -14.83
CA GLU A 84 1.37 -14.08 -13.59
C GLU A 84 2.65 -13.28 -13.80
N GLU A 85 2.90 -12.31 -12.91
CA GLU A 85 4.07 -11.46 -12.96
C GLU A 85 4.67 -11.30 -11.56
N THR A 86 5.96 -11.09 -11.54
CA THR A 86 6.73 -10.82 -10.32
C THR A 86 7.37 -9.44 -10.43
N TYR A 87 7.38 -8.71 -9.34
CA TYR A 87 8.12 -7.46 -9.24
C TYR A 87 9.14 -7.54 -8.10
N ASP A 88 10.40 -7.33 -8.44
CA ASP A 88 11.50 -7.17 -7.50
C ASP A 88 12.04 -5.73 -7.64
N PRO A 89 11.92 -4.89 -6.60
CA PRO A 89 12.38 -3.51 -6.66
C PRO A 89 13.88 -3.41 -6.96
N PRO A 90 14.35 -2.40 -7.72
CA PRO A 90 15.76 -2.22 -8.06
C PRO A 90 16.55 -1.79 -6.82
N THR A 91 16.95 -2.77 -6.01
CA THR A 91 17.73 -2.55 -4.78
C THR A 91 19.01 -3.35 -4.78
N SER A 92 20.02 -2.89 -4.04
CA SER A 92 21.23 -3.65 -3.75
C SER A 92 21.41 -3.85 -2.25
N ALA A 93 21.90 -5.02 -1.85
CA ALA A 93 22.19 -5.29 -0.46
C ALA A 93 23.31 -4.38 0.05
N LEU A 94 23.28 -4.06 1.35
CA LEU A 94 24.37 -3.34 1.99
C LEU A 94 25.63 -4.22 2.05
N ASP A 95 26.77 -3.61 1.78
CA ASP A 95 28.08 -4.25 1.94
C ASP A 95 28.49 -4.33 3.43
N SER A 96 29.67 -4.88 3.72
CA SER A 96 30.20 -4.99 5.08
C SER A 96 30.46 -3.65 5.78
N LYS A 97 30.43 -2.54 5.04
CA LYS A 97 30.56 -1.17 5.55
C LYS A 97 29.21 -0.45 5.65
N GLY A 98 28.13 -1.13 5.35
CA GLY A 98 26.79 -0.56 5.35
C GLY A 98 26.49 0.34 4.15
N GLN A 99 27.20 0.17 3.02
CA GLN A 99 26.99 0.93 1.79
C GLN A 99 26.20 0.09 0.78
N GLY A 100 25.29 0.72 0.05
CA GLY A 100 24.45 0.10 -0.98
C GLY A 100 23.18 0.91 -1.20
N ASP A 101 22.32 0.44 -2.09
CA ASP A 101 20.99 1.02 -2.38
C ASP A 101 19.88 0.06 -1.95
N PRO A 102 19.64 -0.10 -0.62
CA PRO A 102 18.68 -1.07 -0.11
C PRO A 102 17.23 -0.63 -0.27
N TYR A 103 16.98 0.60 -0.73
CA TYR A 103 15.66 1.20 -0.86
C TYR A 103 15.45 1.72 -2.28
N ALA A 104 14.36 1.28 -2.92
CA ALA A 104 13.97 1.74 -4.25
C ALA A 104 13.25 3.09 -4.23
N VAL A 105 12.63 3.44 -3.10
CA VAL A 105 11.82 4.66 -2.94
C VAL A 105 11.89 5.17 -1.52
N PHE A 106 11.76 6.50 -1.36
CA PHE A 106 11.70 7.16 -0.05
C PHE A 106 10.35 7.85 0.12
N GLY A 107 9.75 7.66 1.30
CA GLY A 107 8.61 8.44 1.76
C GLY A 107 9.07 9.61 2.63
N TYR A 108 8.40 10.76 2.50
CA TYR A 108 8.66 11.94 3.30
C TYR A 108 7.42 12.30 4.10
N GLY A 109 7.62 12.68 5.37
CA GLY A 109 6.52 13.07 6.23
C GLY A 109 6.94 14.19 7.19
N ALA A 110 5.98 15.04 7.53
CA ALA A 110 6.10 16.02 8.57
C ALA A 110 4.80 16.07 9.37
N GLN A 111 4.93 16.31 10.66
CA GLN A 111 3.77 16.40 11.56
C GLN A 111 3.94 17.59 12.49
N MET A 112 2.81 18.20 12.84
CA MET A 112 2.74 19.29 13.82
C MET A 112 1.67 18.94 14.83
N MET A 113 2.06 18.87 16.11
CA MET A 113 1.19 18.54 17.24
C MET A 113 0.93 19.76 18.11
N GLU A 114 -0.33 20.04 18.36
CA GLU A 114 -0.73 20.96 19.43
C GLU A 114 -1.08 20.15 20.69
N LEU A 115 -0.43 20.47 21.79
CA LEU A 115 -0.61 19.78 23.06
C LEU A 115 -0.62 20.75 24.26
N GLN A 116 -1.17 20.29 25.36
CA GLN A 116 -1.17 21.00 26.63
C GLN A 116 -0.49 20.14 27.70
N VAL A 117 0.44 20.73 28.43
CA VAL A 117 1.15 20.07 29.54
C VAL A 117 0.73 20.68 30.86
N ASP A 118 0.26 19.84 31.80
CA ASP A 118 0.12 20.20 33.21
C ASP A 118 1.47 20.01 33.90
N CYS A 119 2.17 21.12 34.12
CA CYS A 119 3.51 21.11 34.72
C CYS A 119 3.55 20.67 36.20
N VAL A 120 2.39 20.62 36.87
CA VAL A 120 2.30 20.19 38.28
C VAL A 120 2.10 18.66 38.34
N LEU A 121 1.21 18.14 37.52
CA LEU A 121 0.87 16.71 37.50
C LEU A 121 1.68 15.91 36.47
N GLY A 122 2.35 16.60 35.55
CA GLY A 122 3.06 15.95 34.45
C GLY A 122 2.16 15.36 33.35
N ASN A 123 0.87 15.71 33.35
CA ASN A 123 -0.07 15.19 32.36
C ASN A 123 0.07 15.92 31.01
N VAL A 124 0.08 15.15 29.93
CA VAL A 124 0.09 15.66 28.55
C VAL A 124 -1.28 15.39 27.93
N LYS A 125 -1.91 16.44 27.40
CA LYS A 125 -3.16 16.34 26.65
C LYS A 125 -2.91 16.74 25.21
N LEU A 126 -3.06 15.82 24.29
CA LEU A 126 -3.00 16.07 22.85
C LEU A 126 -4.29 16.75 22.40
N LYS A 127 -4.18 17.78 21.55
CA LYS A 127 -5.31 18.58 21.04
C LYS A 127 -5.59 18.26 19.59
N THR A 128 -4.66 18.64 18.73
CA THR A 128 -4.76 18.45 17.28
C THR A 128 -3.43 17.98 16.73
N ILE A 129 -3.49 17.24 15.65
CA ILE A 129 -2.31 16.91 14.85
C ILE A 129 -2.58 17.25 13.38
N THR A 130 -1.68 17.99 12.78
CA THR A 130 -1.64 18.19 11.33
C THR A 130 -0.53 17.33 10.76
N THR A 131 -0.87 16.47 9.80
CA THR A 131 0.04 15.54 9.15
C THR A 131 0.21 15.90 7.69
N ALA A 132 1.43 15.83 7.18
CA ALA A 132 1.75 15.96 5.76
C ALA A 132 2.64 14.80 5.35
N HIS A 133 2.15 13.93 4.47
CA HIS A 133 2.88 12.73 4.02
C HIS A 133 2.87 12.63 2.50
N ASP A 134 4.04 12.41 1.91
CA ASP A 134 4.20 12.09 0.51
C ASP A 134 3.91 10.59 0.30
N VAL A 135 2.83 10.33 -0.40
CA VAL A 135 2.34 8.98 -0.72
C VAL A 135 2.55 8.61 -2.19
N GLY A 136 3.31 9.45 -2.93
CA GLY A 136 3.40 9.33 -4.37
C GLY A 136 2.06 9.66 -5.03
N ARG A 137 1.25 8.65 -5.33
CA ARG A 137 -0.16 8.81 -5.72
C ARG A 137 -1.07 8.12 -4.72
N ALA A 138 -2.04 8.83 -4.23
CA ALA A 138 -3.07 8.28 -3.35
C ALA A 138 -4.06 7.42 -4.16
N ILE A 139 -3.84 6.12 -4.22
CA ILE A 139 -4.73 5.18 -4.93
C ILE A 139 -6.13 5.17 -4.30
N ASN A 140 -6.17 5.25 -2.98
CA ASN A 140 -7.40 5.39 -2.21
C ASN A 140 -7.17 6.37 -1.05
N PRO A 141 -7.54 7.66 -1.21
CA PRO A 141 -7.29 8.69 -0.20
C PRO A 141 -7.85 8.35 1.18
N LEU A 142 -9.05 7.79 1.26
CA LEU A 142 -9.66 7.41 2.54
C LEU A 142 -8.84 6.34 3.29
N LEU A 143 -8.31 5.34 2.57
CA LEU A 143 -7.44 4.33 3.18
C LEU A 143 -6.06 4.90 3.53
N VAL A 144 -5.57 5.90 2.79
CA VAL A 144 -4.35 6.64 3.12
C VAL A 144 -4.52 7.37 4.45
N GLU A 145 -5.60 8.10 4.64
CA GLU A 145 -5.92 8.78 5.91
C GLU A 145 -5.98 7.77 7.07
N GLY A 146 -6.66 6.63 6.89
CA GLY A 146 -6.71 5.58 7.91
C GLY A 146 -5.34 4.98 8.26
N GLN A 147 -4.41 4.86 7.29
CA GLN A 147 -3.03 4.45 7.58
C GLN A 147 -2.27 5.52 8.34
N ILE A 148 -2.49 6.80 8.04
CA ILE A 148 -1.87 7.91 8.76
C ILE A 148 -2.36 7.95 10.21
N GLU A 149 -3.66 7.89 10.45
CA GLU A 149 -4.24 7.87 11.80
C GLU A 149 -3.72 6.69 12.63
N GLY A 150 -3.70 5.49 12.04
CA GLY A 150 -3.18 4.29 12.69
C GLY A 150 -1.69 4.38 13.02
N GLY A 151 -0.87 4.92 12.13
CA GLY A 151 0.56 5.13 12.36
C GLY A 151 0.83 6.19 13.44
N VAL A 152 0.09 7.30 13.42
CA VAL A 152 0.18 8.32 14.48
C VAL A 152 -0.21 7.76 15.84
N ALA A 153 -1.29 6.97 15.92
CA ALA A 153 -1.69 6.34 17.18
C ALA A 153 -0.57 5.45 17.74
N GLN A 154 0.12 4.69 16.91
CA GLN A 154 1.30 3.93 17.33
C GLN A 154 2.43 4.85 17.83
N GLY A 155 2.70 5.94 17.11
CA GLY A 155 3.71 6.92 17.51
C GLY A 155 3.40 7.59 18.86
N ILE A 156 2.14 7.92 19.13
CA ILE A 156 1.67 8.44 20.43
C ILE A 156 1.93 7.39 21.53
N GLY A 157 1.61 6.12 21.27
CA GLY A 157 1.89 5.02 22.19
C GLY A 157 3.35 4.95 22.57
N LEU A 158 4.23 4.91 21.57
CA LEU A 158 5.68 4.85 21.76
C LEU A 158 6.23 6.08 22.53
N ALA A 159 5.70 7.27 22.26
CA ALA A 159 6.20 8.51 22.87
C ALA A 159 5.75 8.72 24.32
N LEU A 160 4.50 8.32 24.66
CA LEU A 160 3.86 8.76 25.89
C LEU A 160 3.36 7.64 26.81
N MET A 161 3.16 6.41 26.33
CA MET A 161 2.41 5.40 27.07
C MET A 161 3.12 4.05 27.21
N GLU A 162 3.80 3.57 26.17
CA GLU A 162 4.38 2.23 26.14
C GLU A 162 5.67 2.17 26.96
N ASP A 163 5.68 1.32 27.99
CA ASP A 163 6.84 1.09 28.86
C ASP A 163 6.98 -0.40 29.15
N TYR A 164 7.81 -1.08 28.35
CA TYR A 164 8.08 -2.49 28.55
C TYR A 164 9.18 -2.72 29.59
N ARG A 165 8.82 -3.36 30.71
CA ARG A 165 9.75 -3.73 31.79
C ARG A 165 9.81 -5.25 31.92
N PRO A 166 10.94 -5.89 31.55
CA PRO A 166 11.11 -7.33 31.69
C PRO A 166 10.77 -7.83 33.11
N GLY A 167 9.95 -8.89 33.21
CA GLY A 167 9.50 -9.47 34.46
C GLY A 167 8.45 -8.67 35.23
N ARG A 168 7.91 -7.59 34.64
CA ARG A 168 6.82 -6.78 35.23
C ARG A 168 5.69 -6.58 34.22
N THR A 169 6.01 -6.34 32.97
CA THR A 169 5.03 -6.14 31.92
C THR A 169 4.63 -7.49 31.36
N GLU A 170 3.46 -8.00 31.80
CA GLU A 170 3.00 -9.35 31.44
C GLU A 170 1.75 -9.35 30.54
N ASN A 171 1.03 -8.23 30.50
CA ASN A 171 -0.23 -8.11 29.76
C ASN A 171 -0.55 -6.64 29.43
N LEU A 172 -1.68 -6.37 28.74
CA LEU A 172 -2.09 -5.02 28.33
C LEU A 172 -2.60 -4.14 29.48
N HIS A 173 -2.71 -4.62 30.72
CA HIS A 173 -2.91 -3.74 31.87
C HIS A 173 -1.61 -3.10 32.34
N ASP A 174 -0.49 -3.77 32.06
CA ASP A 174 0.85 -3.32 32.41
C ASP A 174 1.54 -2.60 31.23
N TYR A 175 1.17 -2.97 30.01
CA TYR A 175 1.64 -2.36 28.76
C TYR A 175 0.52 -1.55 28.13
N LEU A 176 0.55 -0.24 28.36
CA LEU A 176 -0.51 0.65 27.90
C LEU A 176 -0.31 1.02 26.42
N ILE A 177 -1.37 0.89 25.65
CA ILE A 177 -1.46 1.37 24.27
C ILE A 177 -2.56 2.44 24.17
N PRO A 178 -2.49 3.38 23.22
CA PRO A 178 -3.49 4.40 23.05
C PRO A 178 -4.88 3.82 22.78
N THR A 179 -5.87 4.43 23.39
CA THR A 179 -7.29 4.19 23.11
C THR A 179 -7.86 5.33 22.27
N ILE A 180 -9.10 5.22 21.84
CA ILE A 180 -9.79 6.28 21.08
C ILE A 180 -9.84 7.62 21.83
N GLY A 181 -9.75 7.61 23.16
CA GLY A 181 -9.76 8.80 23.99
C GLY A 181 -8.40 9.51 24.09
N ASP A 182 -7.33 8.86 23.67
CA ASP A 182 -5.96 9.37 23.78
C ASP A 182 -5.47 10.01 22.48
N VAL A 183 -6.14 9.73 21.36
CA VAL A 183 -5.77 10.30 20.05
C VAL A 183 -6.35 11.70 19.86
N PRO A 184 -5.58 12.64 19.25
CA PRO A 184 -6.03 14.01 19.00
C PRO A 184 -6.99 14.10 17.80
N GLU A 185 -7.53 15.31 17.55
CA GLU A 185 -8.18 15.61 16.28
C GLU A 185 -7.15 15.66 15.13
N PHE A 186 -7.50 15.03 14.00
CA PHE A 186 -6.62 14.95 12.84
C PHE A 186 -6.94 15.98 11.75
N SER A 187 -5.89 16.51 11.14
CA SER A 187 -5.94 17.24 9.88
C SER A 187 -4.89 16.67 8.93
N HIS A 188 -5.31 16.21 7.76
CA HIS A 188 -4.44 15.53 6.81
C HIS A 188 -4.09 16.41 5.61
N VAL A 189 -2.81 16.41 5.23
CA VAL A 189 -2.31 16.92 3.95
C VAL A 189 -1.68 15.76 3.21
N ILE A 190 -2.38 15.22 2.23
CA ILE A 190 -1.84 14.21 1.34
C ILE A 190 -0.99 14.92 0.29
N VAL A 191 0.31 14.63 0.29
CA VAL A 191 1.25 15.13 -0.72
C VAL A 191 1.44 14.05 -1.77
N GLU A 192 1.26 14.41 -3.04
CA GLU A 192 1.40 13.49 -4.16
C GLU A 192 2.60 13.88 -5.03
N VAL A 193 3.73 13.18 -4.85
CA VAL A 193 4.89 13.24 -5.72
C VAL A 193 5.10 11.83 -6.29
N PRO A 194 4.50 11.52 -7.45
CA PRO A 194 4.54 10.18 -8.03
C PRO A 194 5.96 9.66 -8.23
N ASP A 195 6.13 8.36 -8.02
CA ASP A 195 7.38 7.63 -8.21
C ASP A 195 7.24 6.62 -9.35
N ASP A 196 8.20 6.60 -10.28
CA ASP A 196 8.14 5.77 -11.49
C ASP A 196 8.19 4.26 -11.19
N GLU A 197 8.82 3.87 -10.08
CA GLU A 197 8.87 2.48 -9.65
C GLU A 197 7.55 2.01 -8.99
N GLY A 198 6.75 2.92 -8.46
CA GLY A 198 5.49 2.59 -7.82
C GLY A 198 4.35 2.27 -8.80
N PRO A 199 3.36 1.45 -8.40
CA PRO A 199 2.19 1.21 -9.21
C PRO A 199 1.38 2.50 -9.31
N TYR A 200 1.16 2.98 -10.53
CA TYR A 200 0.52 4.29 -10.80
C TYR A 200 1.20 5.48 -10.09
N GLY A 201 2.45 5.34 -9.68
CA GLY A 201 3.18 6.36 -8.94
C GLY A 201 3.04 6.29 -7.41
N ALA A 202 2.40 5.28 -6.85
CA ALA A 202 2.20 5.15 -5.41
C ALA A 202 3.48 4.78 -4.67
N LYS A 203 3.64 5.31 -3.45
CA LYS A 203 4.72 4.98 -2.51
C LYS A 203 4.18 4.17 -1.32
N GLY A 204 5.07 3.56 -0.56
CA GLY A 204 4.74 2.96 0.73
C GLY A 204 4.46 4.02 1.79
N LEU A 205 3.52 3.77 2.69
CA LEU A 205 3.11 4.74 3.70
C LEU A 205 3.12 4.16 5.14
N GLY A 206 2.69 2.93 5.32
CA GLY A 206 2.24 2.38 6.60
C GLY A 206 3.18 2.57 7.80
N GLU A 207 4.49 2.45 7.63
CA GLU A 207 5.44 2.47 8.76
C GLU A 207 6.08 3.84 9.00
N HIS A 208 6.33 4.64 7.94
CA HIS A 208 7.04 5.90 8.15
C HIS A 208 6.21 6.97 8.89
N VAL A 209 4.91 6.79 8.96
CA VAL A 209 3.98 7.74 9.60
C VAL A 209 4.24 7.88 11.09
N LEU A 210 4.58 6.78 11.77
CA LEU A 210 4.80 6.82 13.21
C LEU A 210 6.10 7.58 13.61
N ILE A 211 7.08 7.66 12.71
CA ILE A 211 8.42 8.18 13.02
C ILE A 211 8.41 9.65 13.45
N PRO A 212 7.74 10.57 12.74
CA PRO A 212 7.73 11.99 13.13
C PRO A 212 6.76 12.33 14.26
N THR A 213 6.04 11.36 14.83
CA THR A 213 5.05 11.59 15.90
C THR A 213 5.70 11.79 17.27
N ALA A 214 6.86 11.16 17.52
CA ALA A 214 7.55 11.17 18.81
C ALA A 214 8.39 12.42 19.07
#